data_1131b72c92ae3c3106b3910bd30aec5b
#
_entry.id   1131b72c92ae3c3106b3910bd30aec5b
#
_cell.length_a   1.000
_cell.length_b   1.000
_cell.length_c   1.000
_cell.angle_alpha   90.00
_cell.angle_beta   90.00
_cell.angle_gamma   90.00
#
_symmetry.space_group_name_H-M   'P 1'
#
loop_
_entity.id
_entity.type
_entity.pdbx_description
1 polymer ?
#
loop_
_entity_poly.entity_id
_entity_poly.type
_entity_poly.pdbx_seq_one_letter_code
_entity_poly.pdbx_strand_id
1 'polypeptide(L)'
;MVGGDYIERNYEAAAIDGRIVQIAFLGSPKATVDFRRLMLKRLTHTGSTLRARSVADKAAIARAVEDRVLPLIVAGKVKPLIDSTFPLREAAAAHAKMEASTHIGKIVLVA
;
A
#
# COMPACT_ATOMS: atom_id res chain seq x y z
N MET A 1 -3.43 -3.59 -3.77
CA MET A 1 -2.76 -4.36 -2.69
C MET A 1 -3.46 -5.67 -2.33
N VAL A 2 -4.78 -5.81 -2.51
CA VAL A 2 -5.52 -6.98 -2.00
C VAL A 2 -5.30 -8.22 -2.86
N GLY A 3 -5.48 -8.13 -4.17
CA GLY A 3 -5.44 -9.27 -5.09
C GLY A 3 -6.75 -10.07 -5.10
N GLY A 4 -6.71 -11.31 -5.60
CA GLY A 4 -7.90 -12.14 -5.71
C GLY A 4 -9.02 -11.46 -6.49
N ASP A 5 -10.25 -11.55 -6.01
CA ASP A 5 -11.45 -10.96 -6.65
C ASP A 5 -11.38 -9.44 -6.80
N TYR A 6 -10.52 -8.76 -6.05
CA TYR A 6 -10.33 -7.32 -6.19
C TYR A 6 -9.70 -6.91 -7.52
N ILE A 7 -9.03 -7.83 -8.22
CA ILE A 7 -8.43 -7.51 -9.54
C ILE A 7 -9.54 -7.12 -10.53
N GLU A 8 -10.61 -7.90 -10.59
CA GLU A 8 -11.76 -7.60 -11.47
C GLU A 8 -12.52 -6.35 -11.01
N ARG A 9 -12.76 -6.21 -9.72
CA ARG A 9 -13.38 -5.00 -9.15
C ARG A 9 -12.59 -3.74 -9.44
N ASN A 10 -11.26 -3.81 -9.45
CA ASN A 10 -10.39 -2.70 -9.85
C ASN A 10 -10.56 -2.34 -11.32
N TYR A 11 -10.77 -3.32 -12.22
CA TYR A 11 -11.08 -3.05 -13.62
C TYR A 11 -12.45 -2.38 -13.77
N GLU A 12 -13.42 -2.74 -12.94
CA GLU A 12 -14.72 -2.06 -12.90
C GLU A 12 -14.61 -0.60 -12.47
N ALA A 13 -13.88 -0.35 -11.39
CA ALA A 13 -13.74 0.97 -10.78
C ALA A 13 -12.84 1.93 -11.59
N ALA A 14 -11.90 1.41 -12.38
CA ALA A 14 -10.97 2.22 -13.15
C ALA A 14 -11.70 3.03 -14.23
N ALA A 15 -11.29 4.29 -14.40
CA ALA A 15 -11.73 5.13 -15.53
C ALA A 15 -11.15 4.62 -16.86
N ILE A 16 -11.68 5.14 -17.98
CA ILE A 16 -11.09 4.92 -19.30
C ILE A 16 -9.65 5.45 -19.30
N ASP A 17 -8.73 4.73 -19.95
CA ASP A 17 -7.29 4.97 -19.98
C ASP A 17 -6.63 4.94 -18.59
N GLY A 18 -7.33 4.36 -17.59
CA GLY A 18 -6.88 4.26 -16.21
C GLY A 18 -5.65 3.37 -16.03
N ARG A 19 -4.93 3.61 -14.93
CA ARG A 19 -3.74 2.84 -14.57
C ARG A 19 -3.93 2.15 -13.23
N ILE A 20 -3.67 0.86 -13.17
CA ILE A 20 -3.67 0.04 -11.97
C ILE A 20 -2.25 -0.43 -11.72
N VAL A 21 -1.72 -0.19 -10.53
CA VAL A 21 -0.38 -0.65 -10.13
C VAL A 21 -0.51 -1.64 -8.99
N GLN A 22 -0.18 -2.89 -9.25
CA GLN A 22 -0.16 -3.95 -8.23
C GLN A 22 1.16 -3.88 -7.46
N ILE A 23 1.08 -3.65 -6.15
CA ILE A 23 2.26 -3.47 -5.29
C ILE A 23 2.40 -4.53 -4.20
N ALA A 24 1.34 -5.29 -3.91
CA ALA A 24 1.32 -6.37 -2.93
C ALA A 24 0.07 -7.23 -3.12
N PHE A 25 0.04 -8.36 -2.40
CA PHE A 25 -1.13 -9.25 -2.29
C PHE A 25 -1.35 -9.53 -0.80
N LEU A 26 -2.38 -8.91 -0.22
CA LEU A 26 -2.82 -9.22 1.15
C LEU A 26 -3.75 -10.44 1.19
N GLY A 27 -4.43 -10.71 0.07
CA GLY A 27 -5.20 -11.92 -0.17
C GLY A 27 -4.46 -12.85 -1.14
N SER A 28 -5.15 -13.31 -2.18
CA SER A 28 -4.58 -14.24 -3.17
C SER A 28 -3.84 -13.52 -4.29
N PRO A 29 -2.63 -14.01 -4.70
CA PRO A 29 -2.00 -13.56 -5.94
C PRO A 29 -2.66 -14.13 -7.20
N LYS A 30 -3.60 -15.07 -7.06
CA LYS A 30 -4.31 -15.73 -8.15
C LYS A 30 -5.73 -15.24 -8.22
N ALA A 31 -6.22 -14.99 -9.44
CA ALA A 31 -7.60 -14.64 -9.73
C ALA A 31 -8.01 -15.14 -11.11
N THR A 32 -9.31 -15.40 -11.29
CA THR A 32 -9.92 -15.53 -12.62
C THR A 32 -10.42 -14.15 -13.01
N VAL A 33 -10.05 -13.66 -14.18
CA VAL A 33 -10.34 -12.28 -14.60
C VAL A 33 -10.93 -12.26 -16.00
N ASP A 34 -11.98 -11.46 -16.20
CA ASP A 34 -12.50 -11.12 -17.51
C ASP A 34 -11.76 -9.89 -18.06
N PHE A 35 -10.93 -10.10 -19.05
CA PHE A 35 -10.12 -9.04 -19.68
C PHE A 35 -10.89 -8.09 -20.59
N ARG A 36 -12.19 -8.29 -20.82
CA ARG A 36 -12.99 -7.37 -21.67
C ARG A 36 -12.90 -5.93 -21.19
N ARG A 37 -13.00 -5.71 -19.86
CA ARG A 37 -12.91 -4.35 -19.29
C ARG A 37 -11.53 -3.72 -19.45
N LEU A 38 -10.46 -4.51 -19.32
CA LEU A 38 -9.10 -4.04 -19.57
C LEU A 38 -8.95 -3.53 -21.00
N MET A 39 -9.47 -4.28 -21.97
CA MET A 39 -9.43 -3.92 -23.39
C MET A 39 -10.33 -2.71 -23.70
N LEU A 40 -11.63 -2.77 -23.34
CA LEU A 40 -12.60 -1.75 -23.68
C LEU A 40 -12.31 -0.39 -23.05
N LYS A 41 -11.76 -0.38 -21.83
CA LYS A 41 -11.34 0.85 -21.14
C LYS A 41 -9.90 1.24 -21.41
N ARG A 42 -9.15 0.48 -22.22
CA ARG A 42 -7.72 0.71 -22.54
C ARG A 42 -6.87 0.87 -21.28
N LEU A 43 -7.12 0.00 -20.27
CA LEU A 43 -6.44 0.08 -18.99
C LEU A 43 -4.96 -0.36 -19.11
N THR A 44 -4.11 0.27 -18.31
CA THR A 44 -2.77 -0.22 -18.04
C THR A 44 -2.77 -0.93 -16.69
N HIS A 45 -2.51 -2.24 -16.67
CA HIS A 45 -2.28 -2.98 -15.43
C HIS A 45 -0.81 -3.39 -15.36
N THR A 46 -0.11 -2.89 -14.36
CA THR A 46 1.33 -3.12 -14.17
C THR A 46 1.63 -3.45 -12.72
N GLY A 47 2.87 -3.86 -12.44
CA GLY A 47 3.34 -4.17 -11.11
C GLY A 47 4.54 -3.32 -10.70
N SER A 48 4.74 -3.18 -9.41
CA SER A 48 5.94 -2.57 -8.83
C SER A 48 6.34 -3.27 -7.54
N THR A 49 7.64 -3.41 -7.33
CA THR A 49 8.21 -3.88 -6.06
C THR A 49 9.43 -3.04 -5.71
N LEU A 50 9.61 -2.78 -4.42
CA LEU A 50 10.76 -2.02 -3.94
C LEU A 50 11.89 -2.96 -3.46
N ARG A 51 11.53 -4.09 -2.86
CA ARG A 51 12.51 -4.98 -2.18
C ARG A 51 13.62 -5.44 -3.10
N ALA A 52 13.28 -5.84 -4.33
CA ALA A 52 14.22 -6.39 -5.31
C ALA A 52 14.97 -5.31 -6.13
N ARG A 53 14.66 -4.03 -5.95
CA ARG A 53 15.35 -2.95 -6.67
C ARG A 53 16.81 -2.82 -6.22
N SER A 54 17.65 -2.31 -7.13
CA SER A 54 19.05 -2.03 -6.85
C SER A 54 19.22 -1.02 -5.70
N VAL A 55 20.38 -1.03 -5.06
CA VAL A 55 20.70 -0.04 -4.02
C VAL A 55 20.66 1.38 -4.60
N ALA A 56 21.13 1.57 -5.83
CA ALA A 56 21.12 2.87 -6.51
C ALA A 56 19.70 3.39 -6.71
N ASP A 57 18.76 2.54 -7.18
CA ASP A 57 17.35 2.93 -7.32
C ASP A 57 16.72 3.30 -5.98
N LYS A 58 16.96 2.49 -4.95
CA LYS A 58 16.48 2.76 -3.59
C LYS A 58 17.04 4.07 -3.04
N ALA A 59 18.30 4.34 -3.26
CA ALA A 59 18.94 5.59 -2.83
C ALA A 59 18.32 6.81 -3.53
N ALA A 60 18.02 6.71 -4.82
CA ALA A 60 17.36 7.79 -5.55
C ALA A 60 15.93 8.04 -5.01
N ILE A 61 15.18 6.98 -4.71
CA ILE A 61 13.85 7.09 -4.10
C ILE A 61 13.94 7.70 -2.70
N ALA A 62 14.90 7.25 -1.88
CA ALA A 62 15.09 7.78 -0.52
C ALA A 62 15.39 9.28 -0.53
N ARG A 63 16.30 9.75 -1.40
CA ARG A 63 16.56 11.18 -1.59
C ARG A 63 15.33 11.96 -2.01
N ALA A 64 14.55 11.43 -2.95
CA ALA A 64 13.32 12.10 -3.38
C ALA A 64 12.28 12.20 -2.25
N VAL A 65 12.21 11.22 -1.34
CA VAL A 65 11.37 11.29 -0.14
C VAL A 65 11.91 12.33 0.84
N GLU A 66 13.22 12.34 1.08
CA GLU A 66 13.87 13.32 1.94
C GLU A 66 13.59 14.75 1.46
N ASP A 67 13.78 15.01 0.18
CA ASP A 67 13.66 16.36 -0.39
C ASP A 67 12.20 16.84 -0.48
N ARG A 68 11.25 15.93 -0.75
CA ARG A 68 9.88 16.32 -1.10
C ARG A 68 8.83 16.00 -0.06
N VAL A 69 9.04 14.96 0.75
CA VAL A 69 8.05 14.48 1.72
C VAL A 69 8.38 14.89 3.14
N LEU A 70 9.63 14.72 3.59
CA LEU A 70 10.00 15.05 4.96
C LEU A 70 9.71 16.53 5.33
N PRO A 71 9.94 17.52 4.45
CA PRO A 71 9.56 18.90 4.76
C PRO A 71 8.07 19.09 5.02
N LEU A 72 7.21 18.31 4.34
CA LEU A 72 5.76 18.35 4.58
C LEU A 72 5.37 17.75 5.93
N ILE A 73 6.10 16.74 6.38
CA ILE A 73 5.92 16.14 7.71
C ILE A 73 6.36 17.14 8.79
N VAL A 74 7.53 17.75 8.63
CA VAL A 74 8.04 18.77 9.57
C VAL A 74 7.08 19.96 9.65
N ALA A 75 6.51 20.38 8.52
CA ALA A 75 5.52 21.47 8.47
C ALA A 75 4.13 21.04 8.99
N GLY A 76 3.94 19.80 9.42
CA GLY A 76 2.66 19.27 9.91
C GLY A 76 1.58 19.11 8.85
N LYS A 77 1.92 19.27 7.56
CA LYS A 77 1.00 19.09 6.42
C LYS A 77 0.69 17.62 6.12
N VAL A 78 1.60 16.73 6.47
CA VAL A 78 1.44 15.28 6.39
C VAL A 78 1.69 14.71 7.78
N LYS A 79 0.73 13.95 8.28
CA LYS A 79 0.81 13.29 9.60
C LYS A 79 0.43 11.83 9.47
N PRO A 80 1.16 10.90 10.12
CA PRO A 80 0.69 9.53 10.25
C PRO A 80 -0.58 9.51 11.11
N LEU A 81 -1.57 8.75 10.68
CA LEU A 81 -2.73 8.47 11.51
C LEU A 81 -2.33 7.36 12.49
N ILE A 82 -2.26 7.67 13.78
CA ILE A 82 -2.01 6.70 14.84
C ILE A 82 -3.34 6.27 15.43
N ASP A 83 -3.66 4.98 15.30
CA ASP A 83 -4.86 4.39 15.88
C ASP A 83 -4.68 4.10 17.37
N SER A 84 -3.56 3.48 17.72
CA SER A 84 -3.26 3.12 19.10
C SER A 84 -1.76 2.98 19.34
N THR A 85 -1.40 3.14 20.62
CA THR A 85 -0.04 3.00 21.10
C THR A 85 -0.01 1.96 22.22
N PHE A 86 0.96 1.06 22.19
CA PHE A 86 1.18 0.02 23.22
C PHE A 86 2.61 0.12 23.75
N PRO A 87 2.84 -0.16 25.03
CA PRO A 87 4.20 -0.45 25.50
C PRO A 87 4.80 -1.64 24.75
N LEU A 88 6.10 -1.64 24.51
CA LEU A 88 6.77 -2.74 23.79
C LEU A 88 6.51 -4.12 24.44
N ARG A 89 6.42 -4.19 25.79
CA ARG A 89 6.09 -5.42 26.51
C ARG A 89 4.71 -5.99 26.18
N GLU A 90 3.83 -5.17 25.62
CA GLU A 90 2.45 -5.54 25.23
C GLU A 90 2.33 -5.80 23.72
N ALA A 91 3.43 -6.11 23.04
CA ALA A 91 3.45 -6.40 21.60
C ALA A 91 2.44 -7.47 21.18
N ALA A 92 2.19 -8.48 22.03
CA ALA A 92 1.19 -9.51 21.76
C ALA A 92 -0.23 -8.91 21.61
N ALA A 93 -0.62 -7.96 22.45
CA ALA A 93 -1.91 -7.27 22.36
C ALA A 93 -2.00 -6.39 21.09
N ALA A 94 -0.90 -5.72 20.75
CA ALA A 94 -0.82 -4.94 19.51
C ALA A 94 -0.97 -5.82 18.25
N HIS A 95 -0.34 -7.01 18.24
CA HIS A 95 -0.52 -7.99 17.17
C HIS A 95 -1.95 -8.50 17.09
N ALA A 96 -2.56 -8.87 18.21
CA ALA A 96 -3.95 -9.32 18.25
C ALA A 96 -4.91 -8.25 17.68
N LYS A 97 -4.68 -6.96 18.01
CA LYS A 97 -5.45 -5.85 17.44
C LYS A 97 -5.25 -5.73 15.94
N MET A 98 -4.02 -5.89 15.45
CA MET A 98 -3.73 -5.86 14.00
C MET A 98 -4.43 -7.00 13.28
N GLU A 99 -4.38 -8.20 13.81
CA GLU A 99 -5.04 -9.40 13.23
C GLU A 99 -6.55 -9.28 13.21
N ALA A 100 -7.15 -8.67 14.24
CA ALA A 100 -8.59 -8.38 14.28
C ALA A 100 -9.05 -7.39 13.19
N SER A 101 -8.13 -6.69 12.54
CA SER A 101 -8.40 -5.72 11.45
C SER A 101 -9.43 -4.64 11.82
N THR A 102 -9.50 -4.26 13.10
CA THR A 102 -10.44 -3.25 13.63
C THR A 102 -9.83 -1.85 13.73
N HIS A 103 -8.55 -1.71 13.44
CA HIS A 103 -7.81 -0.44 13.51
C HIS A 103 -7.84 0.32 12.18
N ILE A 104 -7.76 1.65 12.27
CA ILE A 104 -7.59 2.54 11.12
C ILE A 104 -6.33 3.38 11.33
N GLY A 105 -5.30 3.12 10.56
CA GLY A 105 -4.00 3.79 10.67
C GLY A 105 -2.92 2.88 11.20
N LYS A 106 -2.03 3.41 12.04
CA LYS A 106 -0.84 2.72 12.55
C LYS A 106 -1.01 2.32 14.01
N ILE A 107 -0.58 1.13 14.35
CA ILE A 107 -0.38 0.66 15.72
C ILE A 107 1.09 0.86 16.04
N VAL A 108 1.41 1.60 17.10
CA VAL A 108 2.78 1.96 17.48
C VAL A 108 3.16 1.24 18.78
N LEU A 109 4.36 0.67 18.82
CA LEU A 109 4.98 0.16 20.03
C LEU A 109 5.99 1.18 20.55
N VAL A 110 5.94 1.47 21.83
CA VAL A 110 6.85 2.41 22.51
C VAL A 110 7.73 1.62 23.48
N ALA A 111 9.05 1.84 23.39
CA ALA A 111 10.04 1.27 24.28
C ALA A 111 10.08 1.98 25.63
#